data_5e3e3d3e535149cbc6b71ed899e78cfe
#
_entry.id   5e3e3d3e535149cbc6b71ed899e78cfe
#
_cell.length_a   1.000
_cell.length_b   1.000
_cell.length_c   1.000
_cell.angle_alpha   90.00
_cell.angle_beta   90.00
_cell.angle_gamma   90.00
#
_symmetry.space_group_name_H-M   'P 1'
#
loop_
_entity.id
_entity.type
_entity.pdbx_description
1 polymer ?
#
loop_
_entity_poly.entity_id
_entity_poly.type
_entity_poly.pdbx_seq_one_letter_code
_entity_poly.pdbx_strand_id
1 'polypeptide(L)'
;MANLAKRSALISISALSLLLSGCNLLGESNMTEPAEPEQKVVSNLDFNQIMAQMQQNDEQEQYADTTQFNPNKHHKSLVNYVEQMALDLTDTMQVAPQDAAIAVTSFVDLDASLTTASQLGNQLSETFIHQLQKFGYSAVDFKTANLITVNKQGDFAFTRDTRKLAGTNIASHVLSGTLIYRAYGVVINARVINIENKRLAASSRTFIPLY
;
A
#
# COMPACT_ATOMS: atom_id res chain seq x y z
N MET A 1 -47.71 19.64 -32.02
CA MET A 1 -48.79 19.30 -31.07
C MET A 1 -48.05 18.82 -29.80
N ALA A 2 -47.79 19.73 -28.83
CA ALA A 2 -48.55 19.96 -27.60
C ALA A 2 -48.47 18.75 -26.68
N ASN A 3 -47.90 18.77 -25.46
CA ASN A 3 -48.07 19.57 -24.24
C ASN A 3 -46.95 19.17 -23.27
N LEU A 4 -46.15 19.95 -22.68
CA LEU A 4 -46.26 20.93 -21.60
C LEU A 4 -47.04 20.44 -20.37
N ALA A 5 -46.33 20.08 -19.33
CA ALA A 5 -46.81 20.18 -17.94
C ALA A 5 -45.66 20.46 -16.98
N LYS A 6 -45.54 21.73 -16.60
CA LYS A 6 -44.87 22.24 -15.39
C LYS A 6 -45.63 21.76 -14.16
N ARG A 7 -44.94 21.32 -13.12
CA ARG A 7 -45.44 21.42 -11.74
C ARG A 7 -44.33 21.91 -10.83
N SER A 8 -44.43 23.19 -10.50
CA SER A 8 -43.85 23.86 -9.36
C SER A 8 -44.63 23.41 -8.10
N ALA A 9 -43.95 23.16 -7.02
CA ALA A 9 -44.53 23.18 -5.68
C ALA A 9 -43.56 23.83 -4.72
N LEU A 10 -44.04 24.93 -4.20
CA LEU A 10 -43.46 25.86 -3.25
C LEU A 10 -43.65 25.34 -1.81
N ILE A 11 -42.66 25.73 -0.95
CA ILE A 11 -42.80 26.30 0.40
C ILE A 11 -43.17 25.34 1.54
N SER A 12 -42.31 25.28 2.58
CA SER A 12 -42.71 25.76 3.89
C SER A 12 -41.49 26.03 4.75
N ILE A 13 -41.31 27.31 5.06
CA ILE A 13 -40.52 27.86 6.16
C ILE A 13 -41.41 27.74 7.42
N SER A 14 -40.92 27.13 8.48
CA SER A 14 -41.45 27.37 9.82
C SER A 14 -40.30 27.58 10.79
N ALA A 15 -40.15 28.84 11.14
CA ALA A 15 -39.44 29.33 12.30
C ALA A 15 -40.26 28.96 13.57
N LEU A 16 -39.60 28.44 14.60
CA LEU A 16 -40.17 28.44 15.94
C LEU A 16 -39.09 28.87 16.90
N SER A 17 -39.30 30.04 17.43
CA SER A 17 -38.54 30.73 18.44
C SER A 17 -39.00 30.36 19.84
N LEU A 18 -38.10 30.60 20.81
CA LEU A 18 -38.29 30.88 22.23
C LEU A 18 -38.62 29.74 23.20
N LEU A 19 -37.77 29.55 24.22
CA LEU A 19 -38.05 30.13 25.56
C LEU A 19 -36.81 30.05 26.45
N LEU A 20 -36.38 31.22 26.94
CA LEU A 20 -35.50 31.42 28.10
C LEU A 20 -36.26 30.99 29.37
N SER A 21 -35.59 30.27 30.26
CA SER A 21 -35.95 30.22 31.66
C SER A 21 -34.66 30.21 32.47
N GLY A 22 -34.36 31.34 33.05
CA GLY A 22 -33.38 31.49 34.11
C GLY A 22 -33.94 30.99 35.44
N CYS A 23 -33.10 30.34 36.22
CA CYS A 23 -33.24 30.25 37.66
C CYS A 23 -31.91 30.53 38.31
N ASN A 24 -31.82 31.73 38.88
CA ASN A 24 -30.88 32.06 39.94
C ASN A 24 -31.26 31.30 41.21
N LEU A 25 -30.33 30.62 41.81
CA LEU A 25 -30.38 30.32 43.24
C LEU A 25 -29.02 30.69 43.82
N LEU A 26 -29.10 31.75 44.65
CA LEU A 26 -28.05 32.17 45.57
C LEU A 26 -27.85 31.09 46.64
N GLY A 27 -26.61 30.65 46.82
CA GLY A 27 -26.17 29.79 47.92
C GLY A 27 -24.77 30.19 48.32
N GLU A 28 -24.65 30.61 49.51
CA GLU A 28 -23.59 31.25 50.25
C GLU A 28 -22.18 30.64 50.15
N SER A 29 -21.27 31.57 50.13
CA SER A 29 -19.83 31.55 50.39
C SER A 29 -19.32 30.48 51.37
N ASN A 30 -18.29 29.71 50.91
CA ASN A 30 -17.15 29.38 51.75
C ASN A 30 -15.89 29.54 50.89
N MET A 31 -15.15 30.59 51.19
CA MET A 31 -13.79 30.79 50.74
C MET A 31 -12.92 29.67 51.32
N THR A 32 -12.53 28.72 50.48
CA THR A 32 -11.36 27.91 50.73
C THR A 32 -10.37 28.26 49.61
N GLU A 33 -9.29 28.85 50.04
CA GLU A 33 -8.13 29.25 49.28
C GLU A 33 -7.68 28.10 48.37
N PRO A 34 -7.47 28.30 47.04
CA PRO A 34 -6.94 27.25 46.19
C PRO A 34 -5.48 27.03 46.56
N ALA A 35 -5.20 25.86 47.08
CA ALA A 35 -3.82 25.37 47.23
C ALA A 35 -3.14 25.43 45.85
N GLU A 36 -2.07 26.19 45.82
CA GLU A 36 -1.09 26.25 44.73
C GLU A 36 -0.66 24.83 44.39
N PRO A 37 -0.69 24.37 43.11
CA PRO A 37 -0.16 23.06 42.77
C PRO A 37 1.33 23.09 43.01
N GLU A 38 1.78 22.34 44.02
CA GLU A 38 3.20 22.07 44.21
C GLU A 38 3.79 21.58 42.85
N GLN A 39 4.55 22.44 42.22
CA GLN A 39 5.44 22.06 41.13
C GLN A 39 6.42 21.05 41.73
N LYS A 40 6.13 19.77 41.50
CA LYS A 40 7.08 18.69 41.68
C LYS A 40 8.20 18.99 40.70
N VAL A 41 9.23 19.68 41.20
CA VAL A 41 10.50 19.85 40.50
C VAL A 41 11.05 18.43 40.27
N VAL A 42 10.92 17.95 39.07
CA VAL A 42 11.62 16.75 38.62
C VAL A 42 13.08 17.15 38.41
N SER A 43 13.78 17.36 39.52
CA SER A 43 15.21 17.49 39.56
C SER A 43 15.77 16.08 39.54
N ASN A 44 16.53 15.77 38.52
CA ASN A 44 17.36 14.62 38.17
C ASN A 44 16.83 13.78 36.98
N LEU A 45 16.41 14.44 35.90
CA LEU A 45 16.52 13.82 34.59
C LEU A 45 18.03 13.76 34.29
N ASP A 46 18.61 12.59 34.45
CA ASP A 46 20.01 12.37 34.06
C ASP A 46 20.07 12.49 32.53
N PHE A 47 20.56 13.65 32.08
CA PHE A 47 20.71 13.98 30.67
C PHE A 47 21.51 12.91 29.92
N ASN A 48 22.47 12.28 30.65
CA ASN A 48 23.29 11.21 30.10
C ASN A 48 22.46 9.92 29.84
N GLN A 49 21.47 9.61 30.69
CA GLN A 49 20.57 8.49 30.46
C GLN A 49 19.63 8.75 29.28
N ILE A 50 19.16 9.98 29.13
CA ILE A 50 18.30 10.36 27.99
C ILE A 50 19.11 10.28 26.68
N MET A 51 20.34 10.80 26.70
CA MET A 51 21.22 10.73 25.53
C MET A 51 21.61 9.29 25.17
N ALA A 52 21.85 8.44 26.17
CA ALA A 52 22.14 7.02 25.94
C ALA A 52 20.92 6.26 25.39
N GLN A 53 19.70 6.59 25.84
CA GLN A 53 18.46 6.03 25.27
C GLN A 53 18.18 6.53 23.86
N MET A 54 18.46 7.80 23.56
CA MET A 54 18.36 8.34 22.21
C MET A 54 19.36 7.67 21.26
N GLN A 55 20.61 7.50 21.68
CA GLN A 55 21.60 6.79 20.87
C GLN A 55 21.27 5.32 20.63
N GLN A 56 20.72 4.61 21.62
CA GLN A 56 20.26 3.23 21.44
C GLN A 56 19.06 3.13 20.49
N ASN A 57 18.15 4.11 20.52
CA ASN A 57 17.02 4.16 19.58
C ASN A 57 17.51 4.47 18.15
N ASP A 58 18.46 5.40 17.99
CA ASP A 58 19.04 5.73 16.68
C ASP A 58 19.80 4.55 16.07
N GLU A 59 20.53 3.76 16.91
CA GLU A 59 21.19 2.54 16.44
C GLU A 59 20.19 1.42 16.05
N GLN A 60 19.05 1.31 16.71
CA GLN A 60 18.00 0.36 16.32
C GLN A 60 17.22 0.80 15.07
N GLU A 61 17.06 2.10 14.83
CA GLU A 61 16.43 2.61 13.61
C GLU A 61 17.36 2.48 12.39
N GLN A 62 18.68 2.50 12.56
CA GLN A 62 19.66 2.45 11.48
C GLN A 62 19.75 1.08 10.79
N TYR A 63 19.22 0.01 11.40
CA TYR A 63 19.21 -1.35 10.86
C TYR A 63 17.84 -1.86 10.44
N ALA A 64 16.84 -0.99 10.30
CA ALA A 64 15.57 -1.41 9.71
C ALA A 64 15.80 -1.85 8.25
N ASP A 65 15.66 -3.15 7.97
CA ASP A 65 15.77 -3.69 6.62
C ASP A 65 14.63 -3.13 5.75
N THR A 66 14.97 -2.10 4.98
CA THR A 66 14.02 -1.41 4.09
C THR A 66 13.63 -2.26 2.89
N THR A 67 14.27 -3.41 2.68
CA THR A 67 13.95 -4.35 1.60
C THR A 67 12.77 -5.26 1.93
N GLN A 68 12.31 -5.26 3.19
CA GLN A 68 11.19 -6.05 3.67
C GLN A 68 10.01 -5.18 4.04
N PHE A 69 8.82 -5.59 3.63
CA PHE A 69 7.60 -4.98 4.12
C PHE A 69 7.32 -5.49 5.55
N ASN A 70 7.22 -4.57 6.51
CA ASN A 70 6.90 -4.91 7.89
C ASN A 70 5.44 -4.52 8.21
N PRO A 71 4.51 -5.48 8.29
CA PRO A 71 3.09 -5.19 8.47
C PRO A 71 2.77 -4.51 9.81
N ASN A 72 3.62 -4.66 10.83
CA ASN A 72 3.40 -4.06 12.15
C ASN A 72 3.68 -2.55 12.18
N LYS A 73 4.37 -2.03 11.17
CA LYS A 73 4.71 -0.61 11.03
C LYS A 73 3.78 0.15 10.10
N HIS A 74 2.82 -0.53 9.47
CA HIS A 74 1.94 0.06 8.47
C HIS A 74 0.48 0.01 8.88
N HIS A 75 -0.27 1.08 8.63
CA HIS A 75 -1.73 1.12 8.78
C HIS A 75 -2.45 0.33 7.68
N LYS A 76 -1.78 0.07 6.55
CA LYS A 76 -2.29 -0.71 5.42
C LYS A 76 -1.39 -1.91 5.19
N SER A 77 -1.98 -3.05 4.86
CA SER A 77 -1.22 -4.23 4.43
C SER A 77 -0.60 -4.01 3.03
N LEU A 78 0.45 -4.77 2.70
CA LEU A 78 1.02 -4.75 1.34
C LEU A 78 -0.04 -5.06 0.28
N VAL A 79 -0.95 -5.98 0.58
CA VAL A 79 -2.05 -6.38 -0.31
C VAL A 79 -2.91 -5.18 -0.70
N ASN A 80 -3.23 -4.28 0.24
CA ASN A 80 -4.06 -3.11 -0.03
C ASN A 80 -3.36 -2.09 -0.96
N TYR A 81 -2.04 -1.94 -0.84
CA TYR A 81 -1.27 -1.11 -1.79
C TYR A 81 -1.26 -1.71 -3.19
N VAL A 82 -1.06 -3.03 -3.28
CA VAL A 82 -1.04 -3.73 -4.57
C VAL A 82 -2.44 -3.78 -5.20
N GLU A 83 -3.49 -3.95 -4.40
CA GLU A 83 -4.88 -3.91 -4.88
C GLU A 83 -5.20 -2.55 -5.51
N GLN A 84 -4.83 -1.45 -4.85
CA GLN A 84 -5.00 -0.11 -5.40
C GLN A 84 -4.18 0.08 -6.69
N MET A 85 -2.93 -0.39 -6.71
CA MET A 85 -2.11 -0.33 -7.92
C MET A 85 -2.69 -1.18 -9.06
N ALA A 86 -3.23 -2.36 -8.76
CA ALA A 86 -3.86 -3.22 -9.76
C ALA A 86 -5.15 -2.60 -10.31
N LEU A 87 -5.91 -1.90 -9.47
CA LEU A 87 -7.06 -1.10 -9.93
C LEU A 87 -6.61 0.01 -10.89
N ASP A 88 -5.58 0.79 -10.53
CA ASP A 88 -5.03 1.84 -11.40
C ASP A 88 -4.52 1.27 -12.73
N LEU A 89 -3.89 0.08 -12.70
CA LEU A 89 -3.48 -0.61 -13.93
C LEU A 89 -4.69 -0.99 -14.77
N THR A 90 -5.75 -1.50 -14.15
CA THR A 90 -6.98 -1.91 -14.86
C THR A 90 -7.66 -0.71 -15.50
N ASP A 91 -7.75 0.42 -14.80
CA ASP A 91 -8.38 1.65 -15.30
C ASP A 91 -7.62 2.25 -16.51
N THR A 92 -6.31 2.04 -16.56
CA THR A 92 -5.46 2.53 -17.66
C THR A 92 -5.19 1.49 -18.75
N MET A 93 -5.65 0.24 -18.56
CA MET A 93 -5.36 -0.87 -19.45
C MET A 93 -6.01 -0.69 -20.83
N GLN A 94 -5.18 -0.75 -21.87
CA GLN A 94 -5.61 -0.58 -23.26
C GLN A 94 -6.00 -1.90 -23.94
N VAL A 95 -6.00 -3.01 -23.21
CA VAL A 95 -6.32 -4.34 -23.73
C VAL A 95 -7.37 -5.01 -22.84
N ALA A 96 -8.33 -5.70 -23.44
CA ALA A 96 -9.36 -6.38 -22.69
C ALA A 96 -8.81 -7.61 -21.93
N PRO A 97 -9.36 -7.96 -20.75
CA PRO A 97 -8.86 -9.06 -19.94
C PRO A 97 -8.71 -10.39 -20.67
N GLN A 98 -9.66 -10.73 -21.54
CA GLN A 98 -9.66 -11.97 -22.32
C GLN A 98 -8.57 -12.04 -23.38
N ASP A 99 -8.02 -10.88 -23.79
CA ASP A 99 -7.01 -10.78 -24.84
C ASP A 99 -5.58 -10.63 -24.29
N ALA A 100 -5.45 -10.58 -22.95
CA ALA A 100 -4.18 -10.38 -22.28
C ALA A 100 -3.80 -11.55 -21.37
N ALA A 101 -2.80 -12.31 -21.79
CA ALA A 101 -2.04 -13.19 -20.90
C ALA A 101 -0.83 -12.41 -20.36
N ILE A 102 -0.83 -12.08 -19.07
CA ILE A 102 0.15 -11.20 -18.43
C ILE A 102 1.15 -12.02 -17.62
N ALA A 103 2.40 -12.01 -18.05
CA ALA A 103 3.49 -12.54 -17.25
C ALA A 103 3.89 -11.58 -16.16
N VAL A 104 3.98 -12.04 -14.92
CA VAL A 104 4.41 -11.22 -13.79
C VAL A 104 5.86 -11.51 -13.44
N THR A 105 6.71 -10.48 -13.54
CA THR A 105 8.14 -10.58 -13.20
C THR A 105 8.41 -10.04 -11.81
N SER A 106 9.55 -10.39 -11.22
CA SER A 106 10.01 -9.77 -9.99
C SER A 106 10.18 -8.26 -10.19
N PHE A 107 9.77 -7.48 -9.18
CA PHE A 107 10.07 -6.05 -9.13
C PHE A 107 11.54 -5.89 -8.73
N VAL A 108 12.25 -5.03 -9.43
CA VAL A 108 13.69 -4.85 -9.26
C VAL A 108 14.00 -3.46 -8.72
N ASP A 109 15.12 -3.32 -8.05
CA ASP A 109 15.62 -2.03 -7.61
C ASP A 109 15.96 -1.17 -8.84
N LEU A 110 15.65 0.13 -8.79
CA LEU A 110 16.02 1.07 -9.84
C LEU A 110 17.50 1.47 -9.66
N ASP A 111 18.36 0.52 -9.89
CA ASP A 111 19.82 0.67 -9.94
C ASP A 111 20.35 0.64 -11.38
N ALA A 112 21.67 0.71 -11.54
CA ALA A 112 22.30 0.69 -12.86
C ALA A 112 22.13 -0.66 -13.59
N SER A 113 21.91 -1.75 -12.85
CA SER A 113 21.84 -3.11 -13.41
C SER A 113 20.42 -3.53 -13.78
N LEU A 114 19.39 -3.04 -13.05
CA LEU A 114 18.00 -3.48 -13.11
C LEU A 114 17.83 -5.00 -12.94
N THR A 115 18.73 -5.64 -12.21
CA THR A 115 18.74 -7.09 -11.98
C THR A 115 18.62 -7.49 -10.52
N THR A 116 18.65 -6.51 -9.62
CA THR A 116 18.55 -6.74 -8.18
C THR A 116 17.07 -6.83 -7.77
N ALA A 117 16.63 -8.01 -7.36
CA ALA A 117 15.30 -8.23 -6.84
C ALA A 117 15.36 -8.44 -5.32
N SER A 118 14.74 -7.54 -4.57
CA SER A 118 14.62 -7.64 -3.11
C SER A 118 13.49 -8.58 -2.69
N GLN A 119 13.40 -8.90 -1.39
CA GLN A 119 12.27 -9.66 -0.87
C GLN A 119 10.94 -8.93 -1.10
N LEU A 120 10.90 -7.61 -0.91
CA LEU A 120 9.72 -6.79 -1.20
C LEU A 120 9.33 -6.91 -2.68
N GLY A 121 10.30 -6.85 -3.60
CA GLY A 121 10.05 -7.00 -5.04
C GLY A 121 9.43 -8.35 -5.40
N ASN A 122 9.85 -9.42 -4.73
CA ASN A 122 9.26 -10.74 -4.91
C ASN A 122 7.84 -10.82 -4.30
N GLN A 123 7.61 -10.26 -3.11
CA GLN A 123 6.29 -10.21 -2.47
C GLN A 123 5.28 -9.42 -3.31
N LEU A 124 5.71 -8.30 -3.90
CA LEU A 124 4.89 -7.52 -4.83
C LEU A 124 4.45 -8.36 -6.02
N SER A 125 5.37 -9.06 -6.68
CA SER A 125 5.03 -9.90 -7.83
C SER A 125 4.03 -11.00 -7.49
N GLU A 126 4.20 -11.69 -6.36
CA GLU A 126 3.24 -12.72 -5.89
C GLU A 126 1.85 -12.12 -5.64
N THR A 127 1.80 -10.94 -4.99
CA THR A 127 0.54 -10.28 -4.70
C THR A 127 -0.14 -9.79 -5.98
N PHE A 128 0.62 -9.28 -6.97
CA PHE A 128 0.07 -8.86 -8.26
C PHE A 128 -0.54 -10.02 -9.06
N ILE A 129 0.05 -11.22 -9.02
CA ILE A 129 -0.54 -12.42 -9.65
C ILE A 129 -1.98 -12.60 -9.17
N HIS A 130 -2.19 -12.57 -7.85
CA HIS A 130 -3.51 -12.72 -7.26
C HIS A 130 -4.46 -11.57 -7.65
N GLN A 131 -4.00 -10.33 -7.58
CA GLN A 131 -4.85 -9.18 -7.88
C GLN A 131 -5.25 -9.11 -9.36
N LEU A 132 -4.35 -9.39 -10.29
CA LEU A 132 -4.68 -9.44 -11.71
C LEU A 132 -5.78 -10.47 -12.01
N GLN A 133 -5.72 -11.65 -11.37
CA GLN A 133 -6.77 -12.66 -11.49
C GLN A 133 -8.12 -12.17 -10.95
N LYS A 134 -8.14 -11.44 -9.84
CA LYS A 134 -9.36 -10.81 -9.30
C LYS A 134 -10.00 -9.86 -10.30
N PHE A 135 -9.21 -9.14 -11.10
CA PHE A 135 -9.68 -8.23 -12.15
C PHE A 135 -9.91 -8.93 -13.50
N GLY A 136 -9.86 -10.26 -13.54
CA GLY A 136 -10.21 -11.07 -14.73
C GLY A 136 -9.08 -11.24 -15.74
N TYR A 137 -7.85 -10.80 -15.46
CA TYR A 137 -6.71 -11.03 -16.34
C TYR A 137 -6.10 -12.41 -16.14
N SER A 138 -5.67 -13.03 -17.23
CA SER A 138 -4.89 -14.27 -17.16
C SER A 138 -3.47 -13.97 -16.72
N ALA A 139 -3.10 -14.36 -15.50
CA ALA A 139 -1.74 -14.22 -15.00
C ALA A 139 -0.90 -15.46 -15.33
N VAL A 140 0.29 -15.25 -15.83
CA VAL A 140 1.27 -16.29 -16.16
C VAL A 140 2.45 -16.21 -15.19
N ASP A 141 2.69 -17.29 -14.45
CA ASP A 141 3.83 -17.39 -13.55
C ASP A 141 4.97 -18.19 -14.22
N PHE A 142 6.00 -17.48 -14.65
CA PHE A 142 7.19 -18.08 -15.27
C PHE A 142 8.07 -18.89 -14.31
N LYS A 143 7.84 -18.81 -13.00
CA LYS A 143 8.60 -19.57 -12.02
C LYS A 143 8.14 -21.02 -11.94
N THR A 144 7.02 -21.35 -12.56
CA THR A 144 6.51 -22.73 -12.62
C THR A 144 7.42 -23.58 -13.52
N ALA A 145 7.96 -24.66 -12.96
CA ALA A 145 8.79 -25.60 -13.69
C ALA A 145 7.92 -26.51 -14.59
N ASN A 146 8.51 -26.99 -15.69
CA ASN A 146 7.86 -27.97 -16.59
C ASN A 146 7.52 -29.29 -15.92
N LEU A 147 8.27 -29.64 -14.86
CA LEU A 147 8.11 -30.89 -14.12
C LEU A 147 8.09 -30.59 -12.62
N ILE A 148 7.19 -31.24 -11.90
CA ILE A 148 7.19 -31.24 -10.45
C ILE A 148 8.35 -32.11 -9.97
N THR A 149 9.23 -31.53 -9.15
CA THR A 149 10.34 -32.27 -8.53
C THR A 149 9.87 -32.76 -7.15
N VAL A 150 9.83 -34.08 -6.98
CA VAL A 150 9.46 -34.73 -5.71
C VAL A 150 10.72 -35.27 -5.04
N ASN A 151 10.96 -34.92 -3.79
CA ASN A 151 12.05 -35.45 -2.98
C ASN A 151 11.64 -35.56 -1.49
N LYS A 152 12.59 -35.95 -0.63
CA LYS A 152 12.32 -36.14 0.82
C LYS A 152 11.92 -34.87 1.55
N GLN A 153 12.23 -33.69 1.00
CA GLN A 153 11.91 -32.37 1.56
C GLN A 153 10.55 -31.85 1.10
N GLY A 154 9.92 -32.46 0.09
CA GLY A 154 8.61 -32.08 -0.42
C GLY A 154 8.52 -32.11 -1.95
N ASP A 155 7.40 -31.57 -2.43
CA ASP A 155 7.07 -31.49 -3.85
C ASP A 155 7.27 -30.03 -4.33
N PHE A 156 8.10 -29.84 -5.34
CA PHE A 156 8.51 -28.51 -5.82
C PHE A 156 8.07 -28.29 -7.27
N ALA A 157 7.20 -27.31 -7.46
CA ALA A 157 6.74 -26.86 -8.78
C ALA A 157 7.45 -25.59 -9.27
N PHE A 158 8.07 -24.82 -8.35
CA PHE A 158 8.74 -23.56 -8.69
C PHE A 158 10.25 -23.76 -8.82
N THR A 159 10.84 -23.03 -9.77
CA THR A 159 12.28 -23.05 -10.00
C THR A 159 12.77 -21.71 -10.54
N ARG A 160 14.02 -21.37 -10.22
CA ARG A 160 14.78 -20.28 -10.86
C ARG A 160 15.83 -20.82 -11.86
N ASP A 161 15.91 -22.13 -12.03
CA ASP A 161 16.76 -22.75 -13.03
C ASP A 161 16.11 -22.65 -14.40
N THR A 162 16.63 -21.75 -15.25
CA THR A 162 16.10 -21.47 -16.59
C THR A 162 16.02 -22.68 -17.50
N ARG A 163 16.86 -23.71 -17.25
CA ARG A 163 16.84 -24.97 -18.01
C ARG A 163 15.59 -25.81 -17.75
N LYS A 164 14.90 -25.57 -16.61
CA LYS A 164 13.69 -26.26 -16.19
C LYS A 164 12.42 -25.48 -16.53
N LEU A 165 12.54 -24.29 -17.08
CA LEU A 165 11.41 -23.44 -17.46
C LEU A 165 10.96 -23.75 -18.90
N ALA A 166 9.66 -23.63 -19.17
CA ALA A 166 9.13 -23.80 -20.52
C ALA A 166 9.61 -22.69 -21.45
N GLY A 167 10.13 -23.07 -22.60
CA GLY A 167 10.61 -22.14 -23.62
C GLY A 167 9.53 -21.51 -24.51
N THR A 168 8.24 -21.62 -24.18
CA THR A 168 7.14 -21.13 -25.02
C THR A 168 6.66 -19.76 -24.58
N ASN A 169 6.48 -18.85 -25.54
CA ASN A 169 5.83 -17.54 -25.35
C ASN A 169 4.34 -17.74 -25.10
N ILE A 170 3.98 -17.93 -23.82
CA ILE A 170 2.59 -18.11 -23.39
C ILE A 170 1.95 -16.79 -22.91
N ALA A 171 2.71 -15.69 -22.91
CA ALA A 171 2.23 -14.39 -22.48
C ALA A 171 2.30 -13.37 -23.62
N SER A 172 1.27 -12.56 -23.75
CA SER A 172 1.22 -11.43 -24.69
C SER A 172 1.77 -10.14 -24.07
N HIS A 173 1.69 -10.02 -22.76
CA HIS A 173 2.13 -8.86 -21.99
C HIS A 173 3.01 -9.27 -20.82
N VAL A 174 3.80 -8.32 -20.32
CA VAL A 174 4.58 -8.48 -19.09
C VAL A 174 4.24 -7.35 -18.11
N LEU A 175 3.90 -7.71 -16.88
CA LEU A 175 3.91 -6.80 -15.75
C LEU A 175 5.30 -6.82 -15.14
N SER A 176 5.95 -5.66 -15.14
CA SER A 176 7.25 -5.43 -14.53
C SER A 176 7.23 -4.15 -13.70
N GLY A 177 8.08 -4.06 -12.70
CA GLY A 177 8.15 -2.89 -11.86
C GLY A 177 9.53 -2.60 -11.30
N THR A 178 9.68 -1.36 -10.80
CA THR A 178 10.91 -0.89 -10.17
C THR A 178 10.62 -0.30 -8.80
N LEU A 179 11.58 -0.46 -7.89
CA LEU A 179 11.59 0.03 -6.53
C LEU A 179 12.60 1.18 -6.41
N ILE A 180 12.18 2.28 -5.80
CA ILE A 180 13.04 3.42 -5.51
C ILE A 180 12.96 3.67 -4.00
N TYR A 181 14.01 3.31 -3.29
CA TYR A 181 14.11 3.52 -1.85
C TYR A 181 14.36 4.99 -1.54
N ARG A 182 13.64 5.51 -0.57
CA ARG A 182 13.73 6.86 -0.04
C ARG A 182 13.87 6.82 1.48
N ALA A 183 14.30 7.92 2.10
CA ALA A 183 14.48 8.00 3.55
C ALA A 183 13.23 7.59 4.34
N TYR A 184 12.03 7.84 3.82
CA TYR A 184 10.76 7.61 4.52
C TYR A 184 9.86 6.56 3.86
N GLY A 185 10.35 5.84 2.86
CA GLY A 185 9.54 4.83 2.19
C GLY A 185 10.09 4.38 0.85
N VAL A 186 9.28 3.58 0.17
CA VAL A 186 9.62 3.03 -1.14
C VAL A 186 8.60 3.48 -2.17
N VAL A 187 9.07 4.07 -3.27
CA VAL A 187 8.24 4.33 -4.45
C VAL A 187 8.24 3.09 -5.32
N ILE A 188 7.05 2.61 -5.67
CA ILE A 188 6.86 1.46 -6.55
C ILE A 188 6.28 1.98 -7.87
N ASN A 189 6.92 1.62 -8.98
CA ASN A 189 6.37 1.83 -10.31
C ASN A 189 6.06 0.47 -10.91
N ALA A 190 4.84 0.31 -11.45
CA ALA A 190 4.41 -0.90 -12.15
C ALA A 190 4.00 -0.54 -13.58
N ARG A 191 4.31 -1.39 -14.54
CA ARG A 191 3.98 -1.21 -15.96
C ARG A 191 3.58 -2.53 -16.59
N VAL A 192 2.50 -2.50 -17.36
CA VAL A 192 2.15 -3.60 -18.27
C VAL A 192 2.59 -3.22 -19.67
N ILE A 193 3.41 -4.05 -20.27
CA ILE A 193 4.06 -3.80 -21.55
C ILE A 193 3.74 -4.96 -22.49
N ASN A 194 3.28 -4.66 -23.70
CA ASN A 194 3.14 -5.66 -24.76
C ASN A 194 4.53 -6.21 -25.16
N ILE A 195 4.69 -7.54 -25.15
CA ILE A 195 5.99 -8.18 -25.38
C ILE A 195 6.47 -8.00 -26.81
N GLU A 196 5.56 -8.01 -27.78
CA GLU A 196 5.87 -7.97 -29.21
C GLU A 196 6.31 -6.56 -29.65
N ASN A 197 5.48 -5.56 -29.41
CA ASN A 197 5.70 -4.21 -29.92
C ASN A 197 6.30 -3.23 -28.90
N LYS A 198 6.54 -3.66 -27.66
CA LYS A 198 7.10 -2.87 -26.55
C LYS A 198 6.27 -1.67 -26.12
N ARG A 199 5.01 -1.59 -26.53
CA ARG A 199 4.11 -0.49 -26.13
C ARG A 199 3.62 -0.70 -24.72
N LEU A 200 3.52 0.41 -23.99
CA LEU A 200 2.94 0.44 -22.66
C LEU A 200 1.41 0.26 -22.79
N ALA A 201 0.88 -0.76 -22.11
CA ALA A 201 -0.56 -1.02 -22.06
C ALA A 201 -1.21 -0.39 -20.82
N ALA A 202 -0.49 -0.36 -19.69
CA ALA A 202 -0.94 0.25 -18.45
C ALA A 202 0.24 0.66 -17.56
N SER A 203 0.02 1.60 -16.65
CA SER A 203 1.00 1.95 -15.62
C SER A 203 0.34 2.38 -14.33
N SER A 204 0.99 2.09 -13.20
CA SER A 204 0.59 2.57 -11.88
C SER A 204 1.82 2.94 -11.07
N ARG A 205 1.65 3.84 -10.11
CA ARG A 205 2.70 4.27 -9.19
C ARG A 205 2.13 4.50 -7.81
N THR A 206 2.81 3.98 -6.79
CA THR A 206 2.44 4.21 -5.39
C THR A 206 3.68 4.48 -4.53
N PHE A 207 3.43 4.99 -3.33
CA PHE A 207 4.43 5.16 -2.29
C PHE A 207 4.01 4.35 -1.06
N ILE A 208 4.90 3.48 -0.58
CA ILE A 208 4.73 2.76 0.68
C ILE A 208 5.64 3.43 1.70
N PRO A 209 5.10 4.06 2.77
CA PRO A 209 5.92 4.62 3.85
C PRO A 209 6.61 3.51 4.63
N LEU A 210 7.75 3.80 5.26
CA LEU A 210 8.47 2.84 6.12
C LEU A 210 7.83 2.72 7.51
N TYR A 211 7.03 3.70 7.94
CA TYR A 211 6.34 3.80 9.23
C TYR A 211 5.16 4.77 9.17
#